data_398f7a417ac7bcb03948b14eccb01120
#
_entry.id   398f7a417ac7bcb03948b14eccb01120
#
_cell.length_a   1.000
_cell.length_b   1.000
_cell.length_c   1.000
_cell.angle_alpha   90.00
_cell.angle_beta   90.00
_cell.angle_gamma   90.00
#
_symmetry.space_group_name_H-M   'P 1'
#
loop_
_entity.id
_entity.type
_entity.pdbx_description
1 polymer ?
#
loop_
_entity_poly.entity_id
_entity_poly.type
_entity_poly.pdbx_seq_one_letter_code
_entity_poly.pdbx_strand_id
1 'polypeptide(L)'
;MDNYAKWLEKEQEWIDQMTQETKSATIKACILYTAATAAIFGLIGIVSEDSVSGMFQNALWGVTFGIVMAFFMLLFIPHPCKSYAKWLAAYTQDLTPDEQEELGSQMLSSDVKRLDFKGVNKIKEKIMITRSFLASNSSRGYFILVKLDQVEQILTDARGMSATAGANGMAVHAYDEAYSIEFRYRKPASESSKDADVSLVLPSREIRDQVMQYVQEFVSQRPDPPIVLKNI
;
A
#
# COMPACT_ATOMS: atom_id res chain seq x y z
N MET A 1 -17.77 4.76 24.33
CA MET A 1 -17.08 4.20 23.16
C MET A 1 -15.60 4.43 23.42
N ASP A 2 -14.80 3.40 23.48
CA ASP A 2 -13.38 3.55 23.77
C ASP A 2 -12.64 4.21 22.59
N ASN A 3 -11.46 4.74 22.82
CA ASN A 3 -10.72 5.45 21.80
C ASN A 3 -10.23 4.50 20.72
N TYR A 4 -9.98 3.25 21.06
CA TYR A 4 -9.61 2.23 20.11
C TYR A 4 -10.70 1.97 19.07
N ALA A 5 -11.95 1.78 19.52
CA ALA A 5 -13.09 1.59 18.62
C ALA A 5 -13.31 2.80 17.69
N LYS A 6 -13.17 4.03 18.22
CA LYS A 6 -13.27 5.26 17.41
C LYS A 6 -12.15 5.37 16.36
N TRP A 7 -10.95 4.96 16.73
CA TRP A 7 -9.84 4.93 15.77
C TRP A 7 -10.10 3.90 14.68
N LEU A 8 -10.54 2.68 15.04
CA LEU A 8 -10.90 1.64 14.07
C LEU A 8 -11.98 2.09 13.09
N GLU A 9 -13.00 2.82 13.56
CA GLU A 9 -14.04 3.37 12.71
C GLU A 9 -13.46 4.34 11.65
N LYS A 10 -12.57 5.26 12.06
CA LYS A 10 -11.89 6.17 11.12
C LYS A 10 -10.99 5.44 10.12
N GLU A 11 -10.33 4.38 10.57
CA GLU A 11 -9.51 3.55 9.68
C GLU A 11 -10.38 2.82 8.66
N GLN A 12 -11.52 2.29 9.09
CA GLN A 12 -12.47 1.63 8.20
C GLN A 12 -13.03 2.60 7.16
N GLU A 13 -13.42 3.82 7.58
CA GLU A 13 -13.87 4.87 6.66
C GLU A 13 -12.82 5.18 5.59
N TRP A 14 -11.55 5.29 5.97
CA TRP A 14 -10.46 5.54 5.03
C TRP A 14 -10.30 4.39 4.02
N ILE A 15 -10.35 3.14 4.46
CA ILE A 15 -10.26 1.96 3.59
C ILE A 15 -11.47 1.88 2.65
N ASP A 16 -12.67 2.19 3.13
CA ASP A 16 -13.88 2.20 2.32
C ASP A 16 -13.82 3.28 1.23
N GLN A 17 -13.34 4.48 1.57
CA GLN A 17 -13.10 5.54 0.60
C GLN A 17 -12.09 5.08 -0.47
N MET A 18 -10.96 4.50 -0.07
CA MET A 18 -9.94 4.00 -0.99
C MET A 18 -10.48 2.88 -1.88
N THR A 19 -11.34 2.03 -1.33
CA THR A 19 -12.00 0.96 -2.08
C THR A 19 -12.94 1.53 -3.15
N GLN A 20 -13.73 2.55 -2.82
CA GLN A 20 -14.61 3.21 -3.77
C GLN A 20 -13.83 3.93 -4.88
N GLU A 21 -12.76 4.63 -4.54
CA GLU A 21 -11.88 5.28 -5.51
C GLU A 21 -11.26 4.25 -6.49
N THR A 22 -10.77 3.13 -5.96
CA THR A 22 -10.18 2.05 -6.77
C THR A 22 -11.22 1.44 -7.71
N LYS A 23 -12.42 1.14 -7.22
CA LYS A 23 -13.53 0.64 -8.05
C LYS A 23 -13.88 1.62 -9.16
N SER A 24 -14.04 2.90 -8.82
CA SER A 24 -14.36 3.95 -9.79
C SER A 24 -13.28 4.07 -10.88
N ALA A 25 -12.01 4.07 -10.49
CA ALA A 25 -10.89 4.11 -11.43
C ALA A 25 -10.86 2.88 -12.34
N THR A 26 -11.11 1.68 -11.79
CA THR A 26 -11.16 0.44 -12.57
C THR A 26 -12.32 0.45 -13.57
N ILE A 27 -13.51 0.88 -13.16
CA ILE A 27 -14.66 1.00 -14.07
C ILE A 27 -14.35 1.97 -15.21
N LYS A 28 -13.76 3.14 -14.92
CA LYS A 28 -13.34 4.09 -15.96
C LYS A 28 -12.33 3.48 -16.92
N ALA A 29 -11.36 2.75 -16.41
CA ALA A 29 -10.36 2.05 -17.22
C ALA A 29 -11.01 0.97 -18.11
N CYS A 30 -11.97 0.19 -17.60
CA CYS A 30 -12.72 -0.79 -18.37
C CYS A 30 -13.51 -0.15 -19.52
N ILE A 31 -14.19 0.97 -19.26
CA ILE A 31 -14.94 1.72 -20.30
C ILE A 31 -13.97 2.21 -21.38
N LEU A 32 -12.86 2.85 -20.98
CA LEU A 32 -11.87 3.36 -21.93
C LEU A 32 -11.26 2.23 -22.76
N TYR A 33 -10.92 1.11 -22.13
CA TYR A 33 -10.38 -0.06 -22.81
C TYR A 33 -11.37 -0.64 -23.82
N THR A 34 -12.64 -0.78 -23.44
CA THR A 34 -13.70 -1.27 -24.34
C THR A 34 -13.90 -0.33 -25.53
N ALA A 35 -13.89 0.98 -25.31
CA ALA A 35 -13.98 1.97 -26.38
C ALA A 35 -12.76 1.92 -27.33
N ALA A 36 -11.55 1.78 -26.78
CA ALA A 36 -10.33 1.67 -27.56
C ALA A 36 -10.29 0.39 -28.41
N THR A 37 -10.69 -0.76 -27.85
CA THR A 37 -10.78 -2.00 -28.62
C THR A 37 -11.83 -1.92 -29.73
N ALA A 38 -13.00 -1.33 -29.48
CA ALA A 38 -14.02 -1.10 -30.51
C ALA A 38 -13.48 -0.24 -31.66
N ALA A 39 -12.75 0.85 -31.32
CA ALA A 39 -12.17 1.73 -32.35
C ALA A 39 -11.09 1.00 -33.17
N ILE A 40 -10.20 0.24 -32.55
CA ILE A 40 -9.16 -0.52 -33.26
C ILE A 40 -9.75 -1.56 -34.17
N PHE A 41 -10.72 -2.34 -33.70
CA PHE A 41 -11.38 -3.34 -34.50
C PHE A 41 -12.23 -2.71 -35.65
N GLY A 42 -12.85 -1.55 -35.38
CA GLY A 42 -13.55 -0.79 -36.44
C GLY A 42 -12.61 -0.32 -37.56
N LEU A 43 -11.43 0.19 -37.20
CA LEU A 43 -10.41 0.59 -38.18
C LEU A 43 -9.90 -0.62 -38.99
N ILE A 44 -9.68 -1.77 -38.35
CA ILE A 44 -9.32 -3.01 -39.04
C ILE A 44 -10.43 -3.39 -40.07
N GLY A 45 -11.71 -3.25 -39.68
CA GLY A 45 -12.83 -3.53 -40.57
C GLY A 45 -12.86 -2.63 -41.81
N ILE A 46 -12.52 -1.34 -41.67
CA ILE A 46 -12.41 -0.42 -42.80
C ILE A 46 -11.30 -0.87 -43.76
N VAL A 47 -10.13 -1.20 -43.21
CA VAL A 47 -8.94 -1.56 -44.00
C VAL A 47 -9.08 -2.91 -44.68
N SER A 48 -9.74 -3.88 -44.01
CA SER A 48 -9.83 -5.25 -44.52
C SER A 48 -10.98 -5.47 -45.50
N GLU A 49 -12.12 -4.76 -45.34
CA GLU A 49 -13.33 -4.99 -46.14
C GLU A 49 -13.68 -3.83 -47.04
N ASP A 50 -12.99 -2.70 -46.93
CA ASP A 50 -13.21 -1.44 -47.66
C ASP A 50 -14.70 -1.04 -47.66
N SER A 51 -15.39 -1.33 -46.53
CA SER A 51 -16.83 -1.09 -46.39
C SER A 51 -17.20 -0.58 -45.00
N VAL A 52 -18.23 0.28 -44.97
CA VAL A 52 -18.79 0.79 -43.72
C VAL A 52 -19.46 -0.34 -42.92
N SER A 53 -20.04 -1.33 -43.59
CA SER A 53 -20.63 -2.51 -42.93
C SER A 53 -19.60 -3.34 -42.21
N GLY A 54 -18.43 -3.59 -42.82
CA GLY A 54 -17.31 -4.28 -42.21
C GLY A 54 -16.77 -3.55 -40.98
N MET A 55 -16.71 -2.20 -41.04
CA MET A 55 -16.35 -1.39 -39.89
C MET A 55 -17.27 -1.65 -38.68
N PHE A 56 -18.58 -1.59 -38.87
CA PHE A 56 -19.55 -1.79 -37.79
C PHE A 56 -19.50 -3.21 -37.23
N GLN A 57 -19.40 -4.22 -38.09
CA GLN A 57 -19.33 -5.61 -37.65
C GLN A 57 -18.08 -5.88 -36.83
N ASN A 58 -16.91 -5.41 -37.27
CA ASN A 58 -15.66 -5.57 -36.53
C ASN A 58 -15.64 -4.73 -35.24
N ALA A 59 -16.19 -3.51 -35.24
CA ALA A 59 -16.35 -2.71 -34.04
C ALA A 59 -17.20 -3.43 -32.96
N LEU A 60 -18.27 -4.14 -33.38
CA LEU A 60 -19.09 -4.93 -32.46
C LEU A 60 -18.30 -6.08 -31.83
N TRP A 61 -17.46 -6.77 -32.61
CA TRP A 61 -16.53 -7.75 -32.06
C TRP A 61 -15.54 -7.14 -31.07
N GLY A 62 -15.03 -5.93 -31.34
CA GLY A 62 -14.18 -5.18 -30.44
C GLY A 62 -14.86 -4.84 -29.11
N VAL A 63 -16.15 -4.45 -29.17
CA VAL A 63 -16.97 -4.22 -27.97
C VAL A 63 -17.13 -5.50 -27.16
N THR A 64 -17.49 -6.61 -27.85
CA THR A 64 -17.66 -7.90 -27.18
C THR A 64 -16.40 -8.36 -26.49
N PHE A 65 -15.26 -8.29 -27.16
CA PHE A 65 -13.95 -8.60 -26.58
C PHE A 65 -13.61 -7.68 -25.40
N GLY A 66 -13.86 -6.36 -25.56
CA GLY A 66 -13.64 -5.38 -24.50
C GLY A 66 -14.46 -5.68 -23.25
N ILE A 67 -15.74 -6.06 -23.40
CA ILE A 67 -16.61 -6.43 -22.27
C ILE A 67 -16.10 -7.70 -21.56
N VAL A 68 -15.69 -8.73 -22.31
CA VAL A 68 -15.14 -9.96 -21.75
C VAL A 68 -13.87 -9.65 -20.94
N MET A 69 -12.96 -8.86 -21.50
CA MET A 69 -11.73 -8.48 -20.79
C MET A 69 -12.02 -7.58 -19.57
N ALA A 70 -12.98 -6.66 -19.68
CA ALA A 70 -13.43 -5.85 -18.54
C ALA A 70 -14.00 -6.72 -17.41
N PHE A 71 -14.78 -7.75 -17.74
CA PHE A 71 -15.29 -8.71 -16.77
C PHE A 71 -14.15 -9.42 -16.03
N PHE A 72 -13.14 -9.91 -16.75
CA PHE A 72 -11.96 -10.49 -16.11
C PHE A 72 -11.22 -9.48 -15.24
N MET A 73 -11.02 -8.25 -15.70
CA MET A 73 -10.39 -7.20 -14.85
C MET A 73 -11.17 -6.97 -13.57
N LEU A 74 -12.51 -6.96 -13.62
CA LEU A 74 -13.36 -6.77 -12.45
C LEU A 74 -13.27 -7.94 -11.44
N LEU A 75 -13.07 -9.18 -11.92
CA LEU A 75 -12.89 -10.35 -11.06
C LEU A 75 -11.59 -10.29 -10.23
N PHE A 76 -10.57 -9.63 -10.75
CA PHE A 76 -9.26 -9.51 -10.09
C PHE A 76 -9.09 -8.20 -9.31
N ILE A 77 -10.17 -7.42 -9.10
CA ILE A 77 -10.09 -6.23 -8.24
C ILE A 77 -9.69 -6.67 -6.83
N PRO A 78 -8.62 -6.10 -6.26
CA PRO A 78 -8.28 -6.33 -4.87
C PRO A 78 -9.46 -5.96 -3.96
N HIS A 79 -9.64 -6.73 -2.89
CA HIS A 79 -10.62 -6.43 -1.83
C HIS A 79 -9.88 -5.83 -0.61
N PRO A 80 -9.56 -4.51 -0.62
CA PRO A 80 -8.76 -3.89 0.43
C PRO A 80 -9.33 -4.10 1.83
N CYS A 81 -10.65 -4.02 1.98
CA CYS A 81 -11.30 -4.19 3.30
C CYS A 81 -11.02 -5.56 3.92
N LYS A 82 -11.09 -6.65 3.13
CA LYS A 82 -10.80 -8.00 3.65
C LYS A 82 -9.33 -8.18 4.03
N SER A 83 -8.44 -7.68 3.17
CA SER A 83 -7.00 -7.71 3.45
C SER A 83 -6.67 -6.89 4.68
N TYR A 84 -7.22 -5.67 4.78
CA TYR A 84 -7.02 -4.78 5.92
C TYR A 84 -7.46 -5.42 7.24
N ALA A 85 -8.67 -5.97 7.30
CA ALA A 85 -9.19 -6.63 8.50
C ALA A 85 -8.28 -7.79 8.94
N LYS A 86 -7.76 -8.58 7.98
CA LYS A 86 -6.83 -9.67 8.26
C LYS A 86 -5.51 -9.16 8.85
N TRP A 87 -4.90 -8.15 8.22
CA TRP A 87 -3.63 -7.60 8.68
C TRP A 87 -3.77 -6.86 10.00
N LEU A 88 -4.83 -6.08 10.17
CA LEU A 88 -5.14 -5.40 11.42
C LEU A 88 -5.25 -6.42 12.55
N ALA A 89 -6.06 -7.47 12.38
CA ALA A 89 -6.19 -8.52 13.38
C ALA A 89 -4.83 -9.16 13.72
N ALA A 90 -4.00 -9.46 12.72
CA ALA A 90 -2.68 -10.06 12.92
C ALA A 90 -1.73 -9.18 13.76
N TYR A 91 -1.79 -7.85 13.57
CA TYR A 91 -0.92 -6.92 14.30
C TYR A 91 -1.48 -6.46 15.65
N THR A 92 -2.78 -6.63 15.88
CA THR A 92 -3.43 -6.15 17.11
C THR A 92 -3.91 -7.26 18.05
N GLN A 93 -3.82 -8.54 17.64
CA GLN A 93 -4.25 -9.69 18.46
C GLN A 93 -3.49 -9.81 19.78
N ASP A 94 -2.21 -9.42 19.80
CA ASP A 94 -1.33 -9.53 20.96
C ASP A 94 -1.31 -8.26 21.81
N LEU A 95 -2.14 -7.25 21.46
CA LEU A 95 -2.28 -6.04 22.26
C LEU A 95 -3.18 -6.30 23.46
N THR A 96 -2.71 -5.92 24.64
CA THR A 96 -3.55 -5.89 25.85
C THR A 96 -4.65 -4.83 25.71
N PRO A 97 -5.76 -4.90 26.48
CA PRO A 97 -6.80 -3.87 26.45
C PRO A 97 -6.29 -2.45 26.71
N ASP A 98 -5.31 -2.32 27.61
CA ASP A 98 -4.68 -1.03 27.93
C ASP A 98 -3.86 -0.51 26.74
N GLU A 99 -3.10 -1.36 26.07
CA GLU A 99 -2.36 -1.00 24.85
C GLU A 99 -3.29 -0.65 23.69
N GLN A 100 -4.45 -1.29 23.57
CA GLN A 100 -5.46 -0.95 22.57
C GLN A 100 -6.03 0.46 22.83
N GLU A 101 -6.38 0.77 24.09
CA GLU A 101 -6.88 2.10 24.45
C GLU A 101 -5.80 3.17 24.27
N GLU A 102 -4.54 2.88 24.63
CA GLU A 102 -3.41 3.76 24.41
C GLU A 102 -3.20 4.02 22.90
N LEU A 103 -3.21 2.97 22.07
CA LEU A 103 -3.11 3.08 20.61
C LEU A 103 -4.20 3.98 20.06
N GLY A 104 -5.47 3.71 20.41
CA GLY A 104 -6.60 4.51 19.96
C GLY A 104 -6.49 5.97 20.39
N SER A 105 -6.14 6.21 21.65
CA SER A 105 -5.97 7.56 22.22
C SER A 105 -4.86 8.33 21.49
N GLN A 106 -3.69 7.73 21.30
CA GLN A 106 -2.58 8.38 20.62
C GLN A 106 -2.84 8.62 19.14
N MET A 107 -3.50 7.68 18.43
CA MET A 107 -3.84 7.84 17.00
C MET A 107 -4.94 8.87 16.75
N LEU A 108 -5.74 9.20 17.75
CA LEU A 108 -6.77 10.25 17.69
C LEU A 108 -6.27 11.61 18.20
N SER A 109 -5.07 11.66 18.79
CA SER A 109 -4.47 12.88 19.33
C SER A 109 -4.15 13.89 18.22
N SER A 110 -4.10 15.18 18.59
CA SER A 110 -3.58 16.26 17.72
C SER A 110 -2.08 16.15 17.45
N ASP A 111 -1.34 15.40 18.29
CA ASP A 111 0.11 15.29 18.23
C ASP A 111 0.58 14.21 17.24
N VAL A 112 -0.36 13.44 16.67
CA VAL A 112 -0.03 12.42 15.68
C VAL A 112 0.60 13.07 14.45
N LYS A 113 1.78 12.57 14.07
CA LYS A 113 2.42 12.95 12.80
C LYS A 113 1.87 12.05 11.69
N ARG A 114 1.24 12.66 10.71
CA ARG A 114 0.63 11.94 9.59
C ARG A 114 1.32 12.29 8.28
N LEU A 115 1.63 11.26 7.51
CA LEU A 115 2.16 11.34 6.16
C LEU A 115 1.25 10.59 5.21
N ASP A 116 0.71 11.29 4.22
CA ASP A 116 -0.06 10.71 3.13
C ASP A 116 0.77 10.84 1.84
N PHE A 117 1.01 9.72 1.17
CA PHE A 117 1.85 9.69 -0.03
C PHE A 117 1.37 8.64 -1.03
N LYS A 118 1.97 8.66 -2.23
CA LYS A 118 1.83 7.59 -3.20
C LYS A 118 3.04 6.70 -3.11
N GLY A 119 2.82 5.47 -2.66
CA GLY A 119 3.83 4.43 -2.58
C GLY A 119 4.20 3.86 -3.94
N VAL A 120 4.95 2.77 -3.91
CA VAL A 120 5.32 2.01 -5.12
C VAL A 120 4.07 1.63 -5.91
N ASN A 121 4.12 1.75 -7.23
CA ASN A 121 2.97 1.55 -8.14
C ASN A 121 1.81 2.55 -7.94
N LYS A 122 2.08 3.77 -7.45
CA LYS A 122 1.08 4.82 -7.23
C LYS A 122 -0.04 4.45 -6.26
N ILE A 123 0.21 3.47 -5.40
CA ILE A 123 -0.70 3.06 -4.32
C ILE A 123 -0.74 4.20 -3.30
N LYS A 124 -1.94 4.61 -2.88
CA LYS A 124 -2.08 5.57 -1.79
C LYS A 124 -1.71 4.87 -0.48
N GLU A 125 -0.84 5.49 0.26
CA GLU A 125 -0.36 5.02 1.56
C GLU A 125 -0.44 6.14 2.57
N LYS A 126 -0.63 5.79 3.83
CA LYS A 126 -0.55 6.71 4.94
C LYS A 126 0.26 6.08 6.06
N ILE A 127 1.09 6.89 6.70
CA ILE A 127 1.81 6.54 7.91
C ILE A 127 1.38 7.49 9.00
N MET A 128 1.06 6.94 10.16
CA MET A 128 0.76 7.67 11.38
C MET A 128 1.80 7.30 12.43
N ILE A 129 2.42 8.31 13.02
CA ILE A 129 3.49 8.13 14.00
C ILE A 129 3.09 8.86 15.28
N THR A 130 3.16 8.15 16.38
CA THR A 130 2.86 8.65 17.71
C THR A 130 4.04 8.37 18.64
N ARG A 131 3.89 8.70 19.91
CA ARG A 131 4.93 8.45 20.91
C ARG A 131 5.27 6.96 21.07
N SER A 132 4.25 6.08 21.03
CA SER A 132 4.44 4.64 21.30
C SER A 132 4.25 3.76 20.07
N PHE A 133 3.61 4.27 19.01
CA PHE A 133 3.22 3.47 17.86
C PHE A 133 3.56 4.13 16.53
N LEU A 134 3.87 3.30 15.54
CA LEU A 134 3.85 3.68 14.14
C LEU A 134 2.88 2.74 13.41
N ALA A 135 1.87 3.31 12.75
CA ALA A 135 0.93 2.57 11.93
C ALA A 135 1.09 2.96 10.46
N SER A 136 1.20 1.99 9.58
CA SER A 136 1.26 2.19 8.14
C SER A 136 0.11 1.46 7.44
N ASN A 137 -0.63 2.18 6.62
CA ASN A 137 -1.77 1.68 5.86
C ASN A 137 -1.58 1.91 4.37
N SER A 138 -2.00 0.94 3.56
CA SER A 138 -2.04 1.11 2.12
C SER A 138 -3.46 0.96 1.56
N SER A 139 -3.74 1.63 0.44
CA SER A 139 -5.03 1.51 -0.25
C SER A 139 -5.30 0.11 -0.83
N ARG A 140 -4.35 -0.82 -0.73
CA ARG A 140 -4.54 -2.25 -1.02
C ARG A 140 -4.92 -3.07 0.21
N GLY A 141 -5.06 -2.44 1.38
CA GLY A 141 -5.44 -3.08 2.62
C GLY A 141 -4.29 -3.75 3.35
N TYR A 142 -3.05 -3.40 3.09
CA TYR A 142 -1.93 -3.77 3.95
C TYR A 142 -1.92 -2.84 5.16
N PHE A 143 -1.70 -3.44 6.33
CA PHE A 143 -1.55 -2.74 7.58
C PHE A 143 -0.31 -3.25 8.29
N ILE A 144 0.46 -2.36 8.84
CA ILE A 144 1.64 -2.63 9.66
C ILE A 144 1.53 -1.78 10.92
N LEU A 145 1.75 -2.39 12.07
CA LEU A 145 1.85 -1.70 13.35
C LEU A 145 3.21 -2.00 13.98
N VAL A 146 3.92 -0.96 14.38
CA VAL A 146 5.18 -1.05 15.11
C VAL A 146 4.98 -0.46 16.50
N LYS A 147 5.29 -1.23 17.54
CA LYS A 147 5.39 -0.75 18.92
C LYS A 147 6.77 -0.13 19.13
N LEU A 148 6.85 1.18 19.04
CA LEU A 148 8.13 1.89 19.08
C LEU A 148 8.87 1.73 20.42
N ASP A 149 8.16 1.49 21.52
CA ASP A 149 8.71 1.26 22.85
C ASP A 149 9.48 -0.07 23.00
N GLN A 150 9.17 -1.03 22.12
CA GLN A 150 9.82 -2.34 22.08
C GLN A 150 10.96 -2.41 21.05
N VAL A 151 11.16 -1.36 20.27
CA VAL A 151 12.22 -1.31 19.26
C VAL A 151 13.57 -1.07 19.94
N GLU A 152 14.53 -1.95 19.65
CA GLU A 152 15.92 -1.83 20.10
C GLU A 152 16.78 -1.12 19.06
N GLN A 153 16.52 -1.40 17.77
CA GLN A 153 17.35 -0.90 16.69
C GLN A 153 16.52 -0.50 15.48
N ILE A 154 16.87 0.61 14.84
CA ILE A 154 16.25 1.06 13.59
C ILE A 154 17.34 1.16 12.53
N LEU A 155 17.17 0.41 11.45
CA LEU A 155 18.08 0.39 10.31
C LEU A 155 17.41 1.06 9.11
N THR A 156 18.20 1.83 8.36
CA THR A 156 17.74 2.40 7.10
C THR A 156 18.57 1.87 5.95
N ASP A 157 17.93 1.37 4.92
CA ASP A 157 18.58 0.81 3.75
C ASP A 157 18.02 1.44 2.47
N ALA A 158 18.85 1.49 1.44
CA ALA A 158 18.47 1.82 0.06
C ALA A 158 18.68 0.58 -0.79
N ARG A 159 17.61 -0.09 -1.20
CA ARG A 159 17.69 -1.27 -2.08
C ARG A 159 17.22 -0.90 -3.47
N GLY A 160 18.07 -1.17 -4.46
CA GLY A 160 17.63 -1.19 -5.83
C GLY A 160 16.71 -2.39 -6.07
N MET A 161 15.45 -2.14 -6.44
CA MET A 161 14.56 -3.17 -6.94
C MET A 161 14.64 -3.20 -8.45
N SER A 162 15.20 -4.27 -9.02
CA SER A 162 15.16 -4.50 -10.47
C SER A 162 13.98 -5.42 -10.79
N ALA A 163 13.02 -4.93 -11.57
CA ALA A 163 12.01 -5.77 -12.17
C ALA A 163 12.36 -5.98 -13.65
N THR A 164 12.55 -7.23 -14.05
CA THR A 164 12.74 -7.58 -15.46
C THR A 164 11.42 -8.13 -15.99
N ALA A 165 10.75 -7.36 -16.85
CA ALA A 165 9.61 -7.87 -17.60
C ALA A 165 10.07 -8.11 -19.04
N GLY A 166 10.03 -9.36 -19.50
CA GLY A 166 10.38 -9.74 -20.87
C GLY A 166 9.15 -10.28 -21.61
N ALA A 167 8.81 -9.67 -22.74
CA ALA A 167 7.95 -10.27 -23.74
C ALA A 167 8.63 -10.14 -25.09
N ASN A 168 8.72 -11.24 -25.85
CA ASN A 168 9.25 -11.30 -27.22
C ASN A 168 10.70 -10.80 -27.41
N GLY A 169 11.58 -11.12 -26.47
CA GLY A 169 13.01 -10.81 -26.63
C GLY A 169 13.42 -9.37 -26.30
N MET A 170 12.48 -8.50 -25.89
CA MET A 170 12.78 -7.21 -25.32
C MET A 170 12.70 -7.29 -23.80
N ALA A 171 13.82 -7.16 -23.13
CA ALA A 171 13.88 -7.00 -21.68
C ALA A 171 13.73 -5.50 -21.34
N VAL A 172 12.63 -5.13 -20.69
CA VAL A 172 12.49 -3.81 -20.09
C VAL A 172 12.98 -3.91 -18.66
N HIS A 173 14.10 -3.29 -18.39
CA HIS A 173 14.63 -3.13 -17.03
C HIS A 173 14.04 -1.86 -16.41
N ALA A 174 13.12 -1.99 -15.47
CA ALA A 174 12.71 -0.90 -14.62
C ALA A 174 13.58 -0.95 -13.35
N TYR A 175 14.36 0.09 -13.13
CA TYR A 175 15.12 0.28 -11.90
C TYR A 175 14.31 1.25 -11.02
N ASP A 176 13.72 0.74 -9.95
CA ASP A 176 13.08 1.56 -8.92
C ASP A 176 13.91 1.44 -7.63
N GLU A 177 14.38 2.57 -7.13
CA GLU A 177 15.02 2.61 -5.83
C GLU A 177 13.93 2.55 -4.76
N ALA A 178 13.91 1.48 -3.99
CA ALA A 178 13.06 1.37 -2.81
C ALA A 178 13.90 1.65 -1.57
N TYR A 179 13.38 2.49 -0.70
CA TYR A 179 13.99 2.83 0.58
C TYR A 179 13.28 2.08 1.68
N SER A 180 14.02 1.42 2.56
CA SER A 180 13.44 0.67 3.67
C SER A 180 13.84 1.24 5.02
N ILE A 181 12.92 1.09 5.97
CA ILE A 181 13.18 1.26 7.41
C ILE A 181 12.86 -0.08 8.05
N GLU A 182 13.84 -0.68 8.70
CA GLU A 182 13.71 -1.93 9.42
C GLU A 182 13.72 -1.66 10.91
N PHE A 183 12.67 -2.10 11.61
CA PHE A 183 12.53 -2.00 13.06
C PHE A 183 12.84 -3.36 13.67
N ARG A 184 13.89 -3.42 14.49
CA ARG A 184 14.30 -4.62 15.21
C ARG A 184 13.88 -4.53 16.66
N TYR A 185 13.13 -5.53 17.09
CA TYR A 185 12.62 -5.60 18.46
C TYR A 185 13.65 -6.18 19.43
N ARG A 186 13.54 -5.79 20.70
CA ARG A 186 14.25 -6.44 21.80
C ARG A 186 13.81 -7.90 21.88
N LYS A 187 14.76 -8.82 21.73
CA LYS A 187 14.49 -10.24 21.82
C LYS A 187 14.70 -10.70 23.27
N PRO A 188 13.74 -11.42 23.87
CA PRO A 188 14.03 -12.13 25.10
C PRO A 188 15.11 -13.19 24.84
N ALA A 189 16.04 -13.37 25.77
CA ALA A 189 17.24 -14.22 25.62
C ALA A 189 16.94 -15.70 25.29
N SER A 190 15.67 -16.15 25.36
CA SER A 190 15.22 -17.53 25.15
C SER A 190 14.55 -17.80 23.80
N GLU A 191 14.29 -16.79 22.95
CA GLU A 191 13.58 -17.01 21.69
C GLU A 191 14.51 -16.98 20.49
N SER A 192 14.42 -18.04 19.71
CA SER A 192 15.07 -18.23 18.44
C SER A 192 14.62 -17.15 17.43
N SER A 193 15.55 -16.58 16.74
CA SER A 193 15.61 -15.42 15.84
C SER A 193 14.56 -15.27 14.73
N LYS A 194 13.32 -15.69 14.89
CA LYS A 194 12.27 -15.62 13.85
C LYS A 194 11.15 -14.64 14.12
N ASP A 195 11.16 -13.98 15.28
CA ASP A 195 10.16 -12.95 15.57
C ASP A 195 10.50 -11.68 14.79
N ALA A 196 9.60 -11.38 13.93
CA ALA A 196 9.75 -10.61 12.75
C ALA A 196 10.21 -9.17 13.03
N ASP A 197 11.39 -8.86 12.57
CA ASP A 197 11.77 -7.49 12.27
C ASP A 197 10.72 -6.94 11.29
N VAL A 198 10.16 -5.77 11.59
CA VAL A 198 9.16 -5.13 10.73
C VAL A 198 9.88 -4.21 9.78
N SER A 199 9.63 -4.38 8.48
CA SER A 199 10.21 -3.53 7.45
C SER A 199 9.14 -2.71 6.74
N LEU A 200 9.36 -1.39 6.69
CA LEU A 200 8.60 -0.44 5.87
C LEU A 200 9.37 -0.18 4.58
N VAL A 201 8.71 -0.38 3.44
CA VAL A 201 9.26 -0.04 2.13
C VAL A 201 8.62 1.25 1.65
N LEU A 202 9.45 2.25 1.35
CA LEU A 202 9.05 3.61 1.04
C LEU A 202 9.48 3.98 -0.39
N PRO A 203 8.70 4.82 -1.10
CA PRO A 203 8.93 5.10 -2.52
C PRO A 203 10.06 6.10 -2.77
N SER A 204 10.47 6.86 -1.77
CA SER A 204 11.53 7.86 -1.95
C SER A 204 12.33 8.07 -0.66
N ARG A 205 13.53 8.62 -0.85
CA ARG A 205 14.43 8.98 0.24
C ARG A 205 13.82 10.07 1.13
N GLU A 206 13.14 11.05 0.53
CA GLU A 206 12.55 12.16 1.26
C GLU A 206 11.48 11.67 2.24
N ILE A 207 10.61 10.74 1.80
CA ILE A 207 9.59 10.15 2.67
C ILE A 207 10.24 9.33 3.79
N ARG A 208 11.27 8.54 3.46
CA ARG A 208 12.03 7.80 4.47
C ARG A 208 12.62 8.73 5.53
N ASP A 209 13.30 9.78 5.08
CA ASP A 209 13.99 10.71 5.98
C ASP A 209 12.97 11.49 6.84
N GLN A 210 11.79 11.82 6.29
CA GLN A 210 10.71 12.45 7.04
C GLN A 210 10.09 11.51 8.09
N VAL A 211 9.86 10.25 7.75
CA VAL A 211 9.42 9.22 8.72
C VAL A 211 10.44 9.08 9.83
N MET A 212 11.73 8.98 9.47
CA MET A 212 12.82 8.88 10.45
C MET A 212 12.92 10.09 11.36
N GLN A 213 12.74 11.29 10.81
CA GLN A 213 12.72 12.52 11.60
C GLN A 213 11.60 12.48 12.66
N TYR A 214 10.39 12.09 12.27
CA TYR A 214 9.26 12.00 13.20
C TYR A 214 9.45 10.89 14.25
N VAL A 215 9.95 9.73 13.83
CA VAL A 215 10.28 8.66 14.77
C VAL A 215 11.34 9.13 15.78
N GLN A 216 12.40 9.80 15.32
CA GLN A 216 13.46 10.32 16.19
C GLN A 216 12.94 11.38 17.16
N GLU A 217 12.04 12.27 16.72
CA GLU A 217 11.42 13.29 17.58
C GLU A 217 10.73 12.67 18.80
N PHE A 218 9.99 11.56 18.62
CA PHE A 218 9.29 10.88 19.71
C PHE A 218 10.22 9.97 20.54
N VAL A 219 11.13 9.27 19.87
CA VAL A 219 11.96 8.23 20.48
C VAL A 219 13.14 8.83 21.26
N SER A 220 13.71 9.95 20.79
CA SER A 220 14.82 10.63 21.49
C SER A 220 14.48 11.14 22.89
N GLN A 221 13.20 11.32 23.18
CA GLN A 221 12.69 11.76 24.48
C GLN A 221 12.59 10.61 25.49
N ARG A 222 12.94 9.38 25.10
CA ARG A 222 12.87 8.21 25.98
C ARG A 222 14.16 8.04 26.78
N PRO A 223 14.08 7.41 27.98
CA PRO A 223 15.27 7.13 28.79
C PRO A 223 16.24 6.14 28.13
N ASP A 224 15.74 5.28 27.22
CA ASP A 224 16.52 4.25 26.54
C ASP A 224 16.10 4.23 25.04
N PRO A 225 16.56 5.21 24.24
CA PRO A 225 16.19 5.30 22.84
C PRO A 225 16.87 4.18 22.02
N PRO A 226 16.23 3.69 20.96
CA PRO A 226 16.83 2.72 20.06
C PRO A 226 18.02 3.29 19.32
N ILE A 227 18.96 2.42 18.96
CA ILE A 227 20.12 2.78 18.15
C ILE A 227 19.67 2.91 16.70
N VAL A 228 19.85 4.09 16.13
CA VAL A 228 19.61 4.34 14.70
C VAL A 228 20.92 4.18 13.96
N LEU A 229 21.03 3.14 13.13
CA LEU A 229 22.15 2.97 12.22
C LEU A 229 21.80 3.59 10.88
N LYS A 230 22.60 4.56 10.45
CA LYS A 230 22.47 5.14 9.10
C LYS A 230 23.24 4.28 8.12
N ASN A 231 22.57 3.84 7.07
CA ASN A 231 23.13 3.20 5.87
C ASN A 231 23.93 1.90 6.14
N ILE A 232 23.28 0.80 5.97
CA ILE A 232 23.94 -0.46 5.67
C ILE A 232 23.87 -0.69 4.14
#